data_a21609d9de29360e964b4ef07c64249b
#
_entry.id   a21609d9de29360e964b4ef07c64249b
#
_cell.length_a   1.000
_cell.length_b   1.000
_cell.length_c   1.000
_cell.angle_alpha   90.00
_cell.angle_beta   90.00
_cell.angle_gamma   90.00
#
_symmetry.space_group_name_H-M   'P 1'
#
loop_
_entity.id
_entity.type
_entity.pdbx_description
1 polymer ?
#
loop_
_entity_poly.entity_id
_entity_poly.type
_entity_poly.pdbx_seq_one_letter_code
_entity_poly.pdbx_strand_id
1 'polypeptide(L)'
;MILQTGFRTDIPSFYSAWFANRLRAGFVLVRNPYAPQSVTRYAINPDVVDLIGFCTKNPAPMLPRMELLRPYGQYWFVTITPYGPEIEPHVPPKAQVLQDFITLSKIVGPDCI
;
A
#
# COMPACT_ATOMS: atom_id res chain seq x y z
N MET A 1 -15.59 6.45 1.13
CA MET A 1 -14.54 6.42 2.18
C MET A 1 -13.18 6.40 1.51
N ILE A 2 -12.24 7.16 2.03
CA ILE A 2 -10.83 7.10 1.61
C ILE A 2 -10.07 6.23 2.61
N LEU A 3 -9.38 5.21 2.10
CA LEU A 3 -8.58 4.31 2.91
C LEU A 3 -7.10 4.67 2.75
N GLN A 4 -6.50 5.18 3.80
CA GLN A 4 -5.07 5.52 3.82
C GLN A 4 -4.29 4.41 4.53
N THR A 5 -3.29 3.84 3.85
CA THR A 5 -2.59 2.65 4.34
C THR A 5 -1.21 2.91 4.92
N GLY A 6 -0.75 4.14 4.97
CA GLY A 6 0.67 4.46 5.24
C GLY A 6 1.00 4.96 6.64
N PHE A 7 0.08 4.96 7.60
CA PHE A 7 0.33 5.64 8.88
C PHE A 7 1.17 4.85 9.89
N ARG A 8 1.13 3.52 9.85
CA ARG A 8 1.78 2.69 10.88
C ARG A 8 2.95 1.88 10.35
N THR A 9 2.91 1.56 9.06
CA THR A 9 3.93 0.76 8.41
C THR A 9 3.80 0.90 6.90
N ASP A 10 4.83 0.46 6.19
CA ASP A 10 4.81 0.37 4.73
C ASP A 10 4.09 -0.93 4.33
N ILE A 11 2.78 -0.83 4.11
CA ILE A 11 1.95 -2.00 3.79
C ILE A 11 2.34 -2.65 2.46
N PRO A 12 2.53 -1.90 1.35
CA PRO A 12 2.97 -2.54 0.12
C PRO A 12 4.29 -3.31 0.25
N SER A 13 5.24 -2.78 1.00
CA SER A 13 6.56 -3.40 1.17
C SER A 13 6.52 -4.64 2.04
N PHE A 14 5.85 -4.58 3.20
CA PHE A 14 5.98 -5.61 4.23
C PHE A 14 4.72 -6.42 4.49
N TYR A 15 3.55 -5.93 4.10
CA TYR A 15 2.26 -6.53 4.45
C TYR A 15 1.32 -6.69 3.26
N SER A 16 1.86 -6.78 2.05
CA SER A 16 1.03 -6.86 0.84
C SER A 16 0.13 -8.10 0.81
N ALA A 17 0.64 -9.26 1.26
CA ALA A 17 -0.15 -10.49 1.33
C ALA A 17 -1.29 -10.38 2.35
N TRP A 18 -1.01 -9.83 3.53
CA TRP A 18 -2.02 -9.57 4.55
C TRP A 18 -3.10 -8.62 4.02
N PHE A 19 -2.69 -7.54 3.38
CA PHE A 19 -3.62 -6.56 2.83
C PHE A 19 -4.50 -7.17 1.73
N ALA A 20 -3.93 -7.98 0.85
CA ALA A 20 -4.69 -8.71 -0.15
C ALA A 20 -5.76 -9.61 0.49
N ASN A 21 -5.43 -10.28 1.58
CA ASN A 21 -6.39 -11.09 2.33
C ASN A 21 -7.52 -10.24 2.94
N ARG A 22 -7.20 -9.03 3.40
CA ARG A 22 -8.22 -8.11 3.92
C ARG A 22 -9.15 -7.62 2.82
N LEU A 23 -8.63 -7.33 1.66
CA LEU A 23 -9.47 -6.96 0.50
C LEU A 23 -10.41 -8.11 0.10
N ARG A 24 -9.90 -9.34 0.07
CA ARG A 24 -10.74 -10.52 -0.22
C ARG A 24 -11.80 -10.75 0.85
N ALA A 25 -11.46 -10.55 2.12
CA ALA A 25 -12.40 -10.68 3.23
C ALA A 25 -13.42 -9.54 3.28
N GLY A 26 -13.10 -8.38 2.71
CA GLY A 26 -13.99 -7.22 2.65
C GLY A 26 -14.03 -6.37 3.92
N PHE A 27 -13.20 -6.65 4.91
CA PHE A 27 -13.13 -5.86 6.14
C PHE A 27 -11.74 -5.88 6.76
N VAL A 28 -11.49 -4.90 7.63
CA VAL A 28 -10.27 -4.82 8.44
C VAL A 28 -10.63 -4.40 9.87
N LEU A 29 -9.88 -4.93 10.82
CA LEU A 29 -9.98 -4.54 12.23
C LEU A 29 -8.84 -3.58 12.56
N VAL A 30 -9.18 -2.43 13.11
CA VAL A 30 -8.19 -1.39 13.46
C VAL A 30 -8.26 -1.13 14.96
N ARG A 31 -7.13 -1.35 15.63
CA ARG A 31 -6.98 -1.06 17.06
C ARG A 31 -6.68 0.42 17.25
N ASN A 32 -7.39 1.05 18.17
CA ASN A 32 -7.09 2.43 18.53
C ASN A 32 -5.76 2.48 19.34
N PRO A 33 -4.73 3.21 18.88
CA PRO A 33 -3.45 3.25 19.58
C PRO A 33 -3.53 3.95 20.94
N TYR A 34 -4.51 4.82 21.16
CA TYR A 34 -4.73 5.52 22.41
C TYR A 34 -5.64 4.76 23.38
N ALA A 35 -6.35 3.75 22.91
CA ALA A 35 -7.22 2.88 23.69
C ALA A 35 -7.09 1.45 23.14
N PRO A 36 -6.03 0.71 23.54
CA PRO A 36 -5.66 -0.57 22.89
C PRO A 36 -6.73 -1.66 22.96
N GLN A 37 -7.65 -1.58 23.93
CA GLN A 37 -8.78 -2.50 24.04
C GLN A 37 -9.94 -2.15 23.10
N SER A 38 -9.90 -0.98 22.47
CA SER A 38 -10.91 -0.55 21.51
C SER A 38 -10.48 -0.94 20.10
N VAL A 39 -11.29 -1.79 19.44
CA VAL A 39 -11.07 -2.28 18.08
C VAL A 39 -12.29 -1.94 17.24
N THR A 40 -12.09 -1.28 16.11
CA THR A 40 -13.14 -0.93 15.18
C THR A 40 -13.04 -1.78 13.92
N ARG A 41 -14.19 -2.30 13.47
CA ARG A 41 -14.30 -3.04 12.21
C ARG A 41 -14.73 -2.08 11.10
N TYR A 42 -13.94 -2.00 10.05
CA TYR A 42 -14.25 -1.23 8.85
C TYR A 42 -14.51 -2.15 7.66
N ALA A 43 -15.65 -1.97 7.00
CA ALA A 43 -15.86 -2.56 5.68
C ALA A 43 -14.95 -1.86 4.66
N ILE A 44 -14.29 -2.63 3.81
CA ILE A 44 -13.36 -2.11 2.80
C ILE A 44 -13.63 -2.68 1.41
N ASN A 45 -14.88 -3.05 1.11
CA ASN A 45 -15.25 -3.46 -0.24
C ASN A 45 -15.34 -2.24 -1.18
N PRO A 46 -15.37 -2.47 -2.52
CA PRO A 46 -15.39 -1.36 -3.49
C PRO A 46 -16.62 -0.44 -3.40
N ASP A 47 -17.73 -0.92 -2.81
CA ASP A 47 -18.94 -0.10 -2.68
C ASP A 47 -18.78 1.02 -1.64
N VAL A 48 -17.89 0.84 -0.66
CA VAL A 48 -17.70 1.82 0.42
C VAL A 48 -16.35 2.55 0.35
N VAL A 49 -15.37 2.02 -0.39
CA VAL A 49 -14.06 2.65 -0.55
C VAL A 49 -13.96 3.30 -1.92
N ASP A 50 -13.86 4.62 -1.94
CA ASP A 50 -13.71 5.39 -3.17
C ASP A 50 -12.27 5.44 -3.65
N LEU A 51 -11.31 5.50 -2.71
CA LEU A 51 -9.90 5.68 -3.00
C LEU A 51 -9.06 4.97 -1.95
N ILE A 52 -8.03 4.25 -2.40
CA ILE A 52 -6.97 3.73 -1.52
C ILE A 52 -5.69 4.52 -1.78
N GLY A 53 -5.17 5.16 -0.73
CA GLY A 53 -3.89 5.85 -0.76
C GLY A 53 -2.78 4.95 -0.24
N PHE A 54 -1.71 4.80 -1.01
CA PHE A 54 -0.53 4.03 -0.65
C PHE A 54 0.69 4.93 -0.50
N CYS A 55 1.49 4.68 0.53
CA CYS A 55 2.82 5.27 0.71
C CYS A 55 3.82 4.14 0.85
N THR A 56 4.83 4.09 0.00
CA THR A 56 5.79 2.99 0.04
C THR A 56 7.17 3.40 -0.44
N LYS A 57 8.18 2.73 0.09
CA LYS A 57 9.56 2.77 -0.42
C LYS A 57 9.87 1.56 -1.30
N ASN A 58 8.95 0.60 -1.40
CA ASN A 58 9.13 -0.60 -2.22
C ASN A 58 7.78 -1.16 -2.67
N PRO A 59 7.31 -0.83 -3.87
CA PRO A 59 6.02 -1.33 -4.35
C PRO A 59 6.05 -2.77 -4.85
N ALA A 60 7.22 -3.37 -5.03
CA ALA A 60 7.39 -4.66 -5.69
C ALA A 60 6.49 -5.78 -5.14
N PRO A 61 6.34 -5.98 -3.80
CA PRO A 61 5.50 -7.07 -3.30
C PRO A 61 4.02 -6.90 -3.63
N MET A 62 3.56 -5.68 -3.93
CA MET A 62 2.17 -5.44 -4.30
C MET A 62 1.91 -5.67 -5.80
N LEU A 63 2.93 -5.57 -6.64
CA LEU A 63 2.76 -5.68 -8.10
C LEU A 63 2.02 -6.95 -8.55
N PRO A 64 2.30 -8.15 -7.99
CA PRO A 64 1.57 -9.37 -8.37
C PRO A 64 0.10 -9.37 -7.95
N ARG A 65 -0.31 -8.42 -7.11
CA ARG A 65 -1.64 -8.35 -6.50
C ARG A 65 -2.51 -7.22 -7.05
N MET A 66 -2.06 -6.53 -8.09
CA MET A 66 -2.73 -5.33 -8.62
C MET A 66 -4.13 -5.61 -9.15
N GLU A 67 -4.43 -6.84 -9.58
CA GLU A 67 -5.78 -7.20 -10.03
C GLU A 67 -6.83 -7.00 -8.93
N LEU A 68 -6.48 -7.24 -7.67
CA LEU A 68 -7.38 -7.03 -6.53
C LEU A 68 -7.73 -5.56 -6.32
N LEU A 69 -6.88 -4.66 -6.80
CA LEU A 69 -7.04 -3.22 -6.63
C LEU A 69 -7.82 -2.56 -7.77
N ARG A 70 -8.06 -3.27 -8.88
CA ARG A 70 -8.73 -2.69 -10.05
C ARG A 70 -10.10 -2.06 -9.76
N PRO A 71 -10.95 -2.65 -8.88
CA PRO A 71 -12.25 -2.04 -8.58
C PRO A 71 -12.17 -0.75 -7.76
N TYR A 72 -11.00 -0.41 -7.23
CA TYR A 72 -10.80 0.75 -6.36
C TYR A 72 -10.11 1.89 -7.10
N GLY A 73 -10.45 3.13 -6.76
CA GLY A 73 -9.58 4.26 -7.05
C GLY A 73 -8.28 4.12 -6.27
N GLN A 74 -7.16 4.53 -6.86
CA GLN A 74 -5.85 4.38 -6.26
C GLN A 74 -5.04 5.65 -6.38
N TYR A 75 -4.26 5.95 -5.34
CA TYR A 75 -3.22 6.96 -5.37
C TYR A 75 -1.96 6.41 -4.71
N TRP A 76 -0.84 6.50 -5.40
CA TRP A 76 0.43 5.95 -4.96
C TRP A 76 1.44 7.05 -4.70
N PHE A 77 2.02 7.05 -3.52
CA PHE A 77 3.14 7.89 -3.17
C PHE A 77 4.37 6.99 -2.96
N VAL A 78 5.28 6.98 -3.93
CA VAL A 78 6.50 6.15 -3.87
C VAL A 78 7.67 7.05 -3.52
N THR A 79 8.34 6.76 -2.40
CA THR A 79 9.49 7.51 -1.92
C THR A 79 10.77 6.82 -2.38
N ILE A 80 11.57 7.51 -3.18
CA ILE A 80 12.86 7.02 -3.65
C ILE A 80 13.93 7.98 -3.16
N THR A 81 14.76 7.51 -2.21
CA THR A 81 15.84 8.31 -1.61
C THR A 81 17.20 7.91 -2.20
N PRO A 82 18.23 8.76 -2.07
CA PRO A 82 19.59 8.39 -2.48
C PRO A 82 20.32 7.51 -1.45
N TYR A 83 19.70 7.20 -0.31
CA TYR A 83 20.35 6.44 0.77
C TYR A 83 20.56 4.98 0.39
N GLY A 84 21.72 4.44 0.80
CA GLY A 84 22.07 3.04 0.62
C GLY A 84 21.68 2.16 1.82
N PRO A 85 22.12 0.87 1.80
CA PRO A 85 21.74 -0.12 2.83
C PRO A 85 22.16 0.27 4.26
N GLU A 86 23.15 1.12 4.42
CA GLU A 86 23.61 1.59 5.72
C GLU A 86 22.58 2.45 6.46
N ILE A 87 21.67 3.09 5.71
CA ILE A 87 20.58 3.92 6.27
C ILE A 87 19.22 3.24 6.07
N GLU A 88 19.02 2.62 4.90
CA GLU A 88 17.77 1.96 4.55
C GLU A 88 18.01 0.47 4.25
N PRO A 89 18.30 -0.36 5.27
CA PRO A 89 18.72 -1.76 5.05
C PRO A 89 17.62 -2.65 4.47
N HIS A 90 16.35 -2.27 4.61
CA HIS A 90 15.21 -3.08 4.15
C HIS A 90 14.60 -2.59 2.84
N VAL A 91 15.23 -1.61 2.19
CA VAL A 91 14.81 -1.11 0.88
C VAL A 91 15.70 -1.77 -0.18
N PRO A 92 15.13 -2.32 -1.25
CA PRO A 92 15.92 -2.90 -2.35
C PRO A 92 16.86 -1.86 -3.00
N PRO A 93 17.82 -2.29 -3.82
CA PRO A 93 18.64 -1.36 -4.60
C PRO A 93 17.77 -0.36 -5.35
N LYS A 94 18.16 0.91 -5.35
CA LYS A 94 17.33 2.00 -5.90
C LYS A 94 17.03 1.83 -7.39
N ALA A 95 17.95 1.22 -8.15
CA ALA A 95 17.69 0.89 -9.54
C ALA A 95 16.48 -0.04 -9.71
N GLN A 96 16.34 -1.01 -8.81
CA GLN A 96 15.18 -1.93 -8.80
C GLN A 96 13.90 -1.20 -8.39
N VAL A 97 13.96 -0.36 -7.36
CA VAL A 97 12.80 0.42 -6.91
C VAL A 97 12.33 1.34 -8.03
N LEU A 98 13.25 1.97 -8.75
CA LEU A 98 12.92 2.84 -9.88
C LEU A 98 12.24 2.06 -11.00
N GLN A 99 12.72 0.85 -11.31
CA GLN A 99 12.10 0.00 -12.31
C GLN A 99 10.69 -0.43 -11.90
N ASP A 100 10.50 -0.78 -10.64
CA ASP A 100 9.19 -1.14 -10.09
C ASP A 100 8.23 0.06 -10.09
N PHE A 101 8.73 1.25 -9.83
CA PHE A 101 7.97 2.49 -9.97
C PHE A 101 7.47 2.68 -11.41
N ILE A 102 8.33 2.47 -12.39
CA ILE A 102 7.95 2.58 -13.80
C ILE A 102 6.87 1.55 -14.15
N THR A 103 7.03 0.32 -13.70
CA THR A 103 6.04 -0.76 -13.90
C THR A 103 4.70 -0.39 -13.27
N LEU A 104 4.72 0.06 -12.03
CA LEU A 104 3.51 0.49 -11.32
C LEU A 104 2.82 1.66 -12.04
N SER A 105 3.59 2.64 -12.47
CA SER A 105 3.09 3.81 -13.22
C SER A 105 2.34 3.39 -14.50
N LYS A 106 2.83 2.37 -15.19
CA LYS A 106 2.14 1.83 -16.38
C LYS A 106 0.84 1.11 -16.04
N ILE A 107 0.75 0.50 -14.85
CA ILE A 107 -0.44 -0.23 -14.41
C ILE A 107 -1.54 0.75 -13.99
N VAL A 108 -1.20 1.73 -13.14
CA VAL A 108 -2.21 2.63 -12.54
C VAL A 108 -2.45 3.90 -13.34
N GLY A 109 -1.53 4.27 -14.22
CA GLY A 109 -1.57 5.51 -14.98
C GLY A 109 -0.86 6.66 -14.27
N PRO A 110 -0.31 7.64 -15.02
CA PRO A 110 0.52 8.71 -14.47
C PRO A 110 -0.22 9.67 -13.54
N ASP A 111 -1.54 9.72 -13.62
CA ASP A 111 -2.35 10.59 -12.76
C ASP A 111 -2.56 10.01 -11.35
N CYS A 112 -2.19 8.74 -11.14
CA CYS A 112 -2.40 8.01 -9.90
C CYS A 112 -1.10 7.78 -9.09
N ILE A 113 0.01 8.34 -9.53
CA ILE A 113 1.30 8.10 -8.91
C ILE A 113 2.21 9.33 -8.91
#